data_fbd2b9932d81dcd9d48df685af923434
#
_entry.id   fbd2b9932d81dcd9d48df685af923434
#
_cell.length_a   1.000
_cell.length_b   1.000
_cell.length_c   1.000
_cell.angle_alpha   90.00
_cell.angle_beta   90.00
_cell.angle_gamma   90.00
#
_symmetry.space_group_name_H-M   'P 1'
#
loop_
_entity.id
_entity.type
_entity.pdbx_description
1 polymer ?
#
loop_
_entity_poly.entity_id
_entity_poly.type
_entity_poly.pdbx_seq_one_letter_code
_entity_poly.pdbx_strand_id
1 'polypeptide(L)'
;LSLSRRSRNAAVVCLGVFPVLMWRASNPLLFTGFDEQLHMRTLGDIISSHGLFQANPLLEVSPRYPGLEATTTLVHQLGIPTMAAAYVVIIVSRLVLVTVLCDTVEQLTGSSRAGGIAVAVYAISPQFVFFNSQYAYQTMAIPLALAVVSLVARARLSDNPLPLLGGATVCLFAVAVTHHVT
;
A
#
# COMPACT_ATOMS: atom_id res chain seq x y z
N LEU A 1 -23.51 -8.65 20.23
CA LEU A 1 -22.12 -8.71 20.74
C LEU A 1 -21.37 -7.51 20.20
N SER A 2 -21.03 -6.52 21.05
CA SER A 2 -20.18 -5.39 20.69
C SER A 2 -18.72 -5.80 20.90
N LEU A 3 -17.96 -5.92 19.83
CA LEU A 3 -16.51 -6.12 19.94
C LEU A 3 -15.83 -4.89 20.57
N SER A 4 -14.86 -5.11 21.45
CA SER A 4 -14.03 -4.02 21.95
C SER A 4 -13.27 -3.35 20.80
N ARG A 5 -12.88 -2.09 20.98
CA ARG A 5 -12.07 -1.36 19.97
C ARG A 5 -10.78 -2.13 19.64
N ARG A 6 -10.15 -2.75 20.64
CA ARG A 6 -8.92 -3.55 20.45
C ARG A 6 -9.19 -4.79 19.60
N SER A 7 -10.26 -5.54 19.88
CA SER A 7 -10.62 -6.75 19.12
C SER A 7 -10.96 -6.41 17.67
N ARG A 8 -11.64 -5.28 17.43
CA ARG A 8 -11.97 -4.81 16.09
C ARG A 8 -10.69 -4.44 15.30
N ASN A 9 -9.80 -3.66 15.91
CA ASN A 9 -8.53 -3.27 15.26
C ASN A 9 -7.67 -4.50 14.96
N ALA A 10 -7.60 -5.47 15.86
CA ALA A 10 -6.90 -6.73 15.61
C ALA A 10 -7.53 -7.49 14.43
N ALA A 11 -8.85 -7.58 14.33
CA ALA A 11 -9.53 -8.21 13.21
C ALA A 11 -9.25 -7.51 11.88
N VAL A 12 -9.25 -6.17 11.85
CA VAL A 12 -8.91 -5.36 10.65
C VAL A 12 -7.47 -5.63 10.21
N VAL A 13 -6.53 -5.66 11.15
CA VAL A 13 -5.11 -5.98 10.88
C VAL A 13 -4.98 -7.40 10.34
N CYS A 14 -5.64 -8.39 10.95
CA CYS A 14 -5.64 -9.76 10.48
C CYS A 14 -6.19 -9.89 9.05
N LEU A 15 -7.31 -9.23 8.74
CA LEU A 15 -7.88 -9.19 7.39
C LEU A 15 -6.92 -8.54 6.38
N GLY A 16 -6.13 -7.54 6.79
CA GLY A 16 -5.13 -6.91 5.95
C GLY A 16 -3.96 -7.83 5.62
N VAL A 17 -3.44 -8.54 6.60
CA VAL A 17 -2.19 -9.32 6.49
C VAL A 17 -2.42 -10.74 6.01
N PHE A 18 -3.50 -11.40 6.43
CA PHE A 18 -3.75 -12.81 6.16
C PHE A 18 -3.70 -13.17 4.66
N PRO A 19 -4.35 -12.45 3.72
CA PRO A 19 -4.29 -12.79 2.30
C PRO A 19 -2.87 -12.71 1.73
N VAL A 20 -2.05 -11.75 2.20
CA VAL A 20 -0.64 -11.67 1.78
C VAL A 20 0.13 -12.89 2.24
N LEU A 21 -0.04 -13.28 3.51
CA LEU A 21 0.63 -14.46 4.05
C LEU A 21 0.20 -15.73 3.30
N MET A 22 -1.09 -15.88 2.99
CA MET A 22 -1.59 -17.01 2.20
C MET A 22 -1.03 -17.02 0.79
N TRP A 23 -1.00 -15.86 0.12
CA TRP A 23 -0.41 -15.73 -1.20
C TRP A 23 1.08 -16.09 -1.18
N ARG A 24 1.81 -15.60 -0.19
CA ARG A 24 3.25 -15.88 -0.05
C ARG A 24 3.55 -17.30 0.41
N ALA A 25 2.68 -17.93 1.18
CA ALA A 25 2.83 -19.35 1.54
C ALA A 25 2.77 -20.28 0.32
N SER A 26 1.98 -19.92 -0.71
CA SER A 26 1.94 -20.67 -1.97
C SER A 26 3.10 -20.33 -2.92
N ASN A 27 3.81 -19.21 -2.71
CA ASN A 27 4.92 -18.76 -3.55
C ASN A 27 6.10 -18.26 -2.67
N PRO A 28 6.74 -19.15 -1.88
CA PRO A 28 7.65 -18.72 -0.81
C PRO A 28 9.02 -18.22 -1.30
N LEU A 29 9.46 -18.65 -2.48
CA LEU A 29 10.85 -18.45 -2.94
C LEU A 29 10.98 -17.28 -3.91
N LEU A 30 9.93 -16.98 -4.68
CA LEU A 30 9.97 -15.97 -5.74
C LEU A 30 8.69 -15.15 -5.77
N PHE A 31 8.79 -13.93 -6.27
CA PHE A 31 7.64 -13.15 -6.72
C PHE A 31 7.20 -13.69 -8.09
N THR A 32 6.06 -14.35 -8.14
CA THR A 32 5.54 -15.04 -9.34
C THR A 32 4.22 -14.46 -9.84
N GLY A 33 3.73 -13.40 -9.19
CA GLY A 33 2.55 -12.66 -9.64
C GLY A 33 2.85 -11.90 -10.93
N PHE A 34 1.81 -11.54 -11.64
CA PHE A 34 1.77 -11.00 -12.99
C PHE A 34 2.92 -10.03 -13.35
N ASP A 35 3.03 -8.89 -12.67
CA ASP A 35 4.06 -7.88 -12.95
C ASP A 35 5.21 -7.89 -11.93
N GLU A 36 5.15 -8.74 -10.92
CA GLU A 36 6.10 -8.72 -9.79
C GLU A 36 7.55 -8.85 -10.24
N GLN A 37 7.82 -9.74 -11.21
CA GLN A 37 9.18 -9.94 -11.71
C GLN A 37 9.71 -8.73 -12.47
N LEU A 38 8.84 -8.00 -13.16
CA LEU A 38 9.21 -6.78 -13.88
C LEU A 38 9.64 -5.69 -12.89
N HIS A 39 8.88 -5.52 -11.82
CA HIS A 39 9.21 -4.59 -10.73
C HIS A 39 10.47 -5.03 -9.97
N MET A 40 10.62 -6.31 -9.70
CA MET A 40 11.85 -6.84 -9.05
C MET A 40 13.09 -6.64 -9.90
N ARG A 41 12.99 -6.75 -11.23
CA ARG A 41 14.07 -6.43 -12.14
C ARG A 41 14.45 -4.94 -12.05
N THR A 42 13.48 -4.04 -12.18
CA THR A 42 13.72 -2.59 -12.04
C THR A 42 14.35 -2.25 -10.69
N LEU A 43 13.87 -2.88 -9.61
CA LEU A 43 14.45 -2.74 -8.27
C LEU A 43 15.93 -3.17 -8.24
N GLY A 44 16.27 -4.31 -8.86
CA GLY A 44 17.64 -4.79 -8.97
C GLY A 44 18.53 -3.83 -9.73
N ASP A 45 18.02 -3.26 -10.84
CA ASP A 45 18.74 -2.27 -11.65
C ASP A 45 18.99 -0.97 -10.87
N ILE A 46 18.00 -0.48 -10.09
CA ILE A 46 18.16 0.70 -9.22
C ILE A 46 19.21 0.44 -8.12
N ILE A 47 19.16 -0.72 -7.47
CA ILE A 47 20.12 -1.08 -6.40
C ILE A 47 21.53 -1.17 -6.96
N SER A 48 21.74 -1.81 -8.12
CA SER A 48 23.06 -2.06 -8.68
C SER A 48 23.67 -0.80 -9.30
N SER A 49 22.87 0.05 -9.94
CA SER A 49 23.35 1.28 -10.59
C SER A 49 23.42 2.47 -9.63
N HIS A 50 22.81 2.39 -8.44
CA HIS A 50 22.59 3.51 -7.51
C HIS A 50 21.86 4.70 -8.16
N GLY A 51 21.05 4.43 -9.19
CA GLY A 51 20.31 5.45 -9.95
C GLY A 51 18.84 5.12 -10.06
N LEU A 52 17.99 6.12 -9.86
CA LEU A 52 16.55 6.04 -10.19
C LEU A 52 16.35 6.10 -11.72
N PHE A 53 15.12 5.91 -12.17
CA PHE A 53 14.72 6.07 -13.57
C PHE A 53 15.36 5.07 -14.53
N GLN A 54 15.59 3.83 -14.08
CA GLN A 54 16.15 2.76 -14.89
C GLN A 54 15.16 2.30 -15.97
N ALA A 55 15.64 2.20 -17.19
CA ALA A 55 14.84 1.70 -18.31
C ALA A 55 14.64 0.19 -18.19
N ASN A 56 13.39 -0.25 -18.24
CA ASN A 56 13.03 -1.65 -18.32
C ASN A 56 12.27 -1.90 -19.63
N PRO A 57 12.85 -2.61 -20.61
CA PRO A 57 12.21 -2.84 -21.91
C PRO A 57 10.89 -3.57 -21.86
N LEU A 58 10.65 -4.34 -20.78
CA LEU A 58 9.41 -5.08 -20.53
C LEU A 58 8.40 -4.29 -19.71
N LEU A 59 8.81 -3.14 -19.14
CA LEU A 59 7.98 -2.24 -18.36
C LEU A 59 8.35 -0.80 -18.69
N GLU A 60 7.96 -0.33 -19.86
CA GLU A 60 8.35 0.96 -20.44
C GLU A 60 8.02 2.18 -19.56
N VAL A 61 7.07 2.03 -18.65
CA VAL A 61 6.66 3.11 -17.73
C VAL A 61 7.56 3.22 -16.50
N SER A 62 8.38 2.21 -16.21
CA SER A 62 9.19 2.14 -14.97
C SER A 62 10.11 3.34 -14.74
N PRO A 63 10.73 3.96 -15.76
CA PRO A 63 11.56 5.15 -15.53
C PRO A 63 10.78 6.37 -15.04
N ARG A 64 9.46 6.39 -15.25
CA ARG A 64 8.62 7.54 -14.89
C ARG A 64 7.98 7.41 -13.50
N TYR A 65 7.89 6.19 -12.98
CA TYR A 65 7.18 5.85 -11.74
C TYR A 65 8.03 5.00 -10.80
N PRO A 66 9.17 5.52 -10.31
CA PRO A 66 10.10 4.75 -9.47
C PRO A 66 9.66 4.63 -8.01
N GLY A 67 8.48 5.12 -7.62
CA GLY A 67 8.10 5.28 -6.22
C GLY A 67 8.10 3.98 -5.41
N LEU A 68 7.61 2.88 -5.99
CA LEU A 68 7.60 1.57 -5.35
C LEU A 68 9.02 1.05 -5.12
N GLU A 69 9.82 1.03 -6.18
CA GLU A 69 11.19 0.52 -6.17
C GLU A 69 12.11 1.42 -5.34
N ALA A 70 11.96 2.74 -5.41
CA ALA A 70 12.71 3.68 -4.58
C ALA A 70 12.42 3.48 -3.10
N THR A 71 11.15 3.31 -2.72
CA THR A 71 10.76 3.02 -1.34
C THR A 71 11.36 1.69 -0.87
N THR A 72 11.32 0.67 -1.70
CA THR A 72 11.91 -0.64 -1.39
C THR A 72 13.42 -0.56 -1.27
N THR A 73 14.09 0.23 -2.13
CA THR A 73 15.53 0.47 -2.05
C THR A 73 15.91 1.13 -0.71
N LEU A 74 15.14 2.10 -0.25
CA LEU A 74 15.38 2.72 1.06
C LEU A 74 15.29 1.69 2.21
N VAL A 75 14.30 0.79 2.17
CA VAL A 75 14.18 -0.30 3.16
C VAL A 75 15.37 -1.27 3.04
N HIS A 76 15.80 -1.58 1.81
CA HIS A 76 16.97 -2.44 1.57
C HIS A 76 18.26 -1.82 2.14
N GLN A 77 18.45 -0.52 2.01
CA GLN A 77 19.62 0.20 2.55
C GLN A 77 19.75 0.13 4.09
N LEU A 78 18.68 -0.24 4.80
CA LEU A 78 18.75 -0.54 6.24
C LEU A 78 19.39 -1.92 6.53
N GLY A 79 19.93 -2.60 5.54
CA GLY A 79 20.54 -3.94 5.67
C GLY A 79 19.55 -5.10 5.51
N ILE A 80 18.33 -4.83 5.07
CA ILE A 80 17.29 -5.85 4.86
C ILE A 80 17.48 -6.47 3.46
N PRO A 81 17.49 -7.82 3.31
CA PRO A 81 17.56 -8.45 2.00
C PRO A 81 16.47 -7.96 1.06
N THR A 82 16.77 -7.76 -0.22
CA THR A 82 15.89 -7.13 -1.22
C THR A 82 14.47 -7.71 -1.23
N MET A 83 14.36 -9.04 -1.23
CA MET A 83 13.05 -9.71 -1.21
C MET A 83 12.27 -9.42 0.08
N ALA A 84 12.95 -9.44 1.23
CA ALA A 84 12.34 -9.11 2.51
C ALA A 84 11.92 -7.64 2.58
N ALA A 85 12.71 -6.73 2.00
CA ALA A 85 12.37 -5.31 1.88
C ALA A 85 11.08 -5.11 1.06
N ALA A 86 10.93 -5.82 -0.05
CA ALA A 86 9.71 -5.81 -0.85
C ALA A 86 8.49 -6.34 -0.05
N TYR A 87 8.65 -7.41 0.73
CA TYR A 87 7.59 -7.90 1.63
C TYR A 87 7.20 -6.87 2.68
N VAL A 88 8.18 -6.19 3.28
CA VAL A 88 7.91 -5.10 4.25
C VAL A 88 7.04 -4.03 3.60
N VAL A 89 7.39 -3.58 2.40
CA VAL A 89 6.62 -2.55 1.67
C VAL A 89 5.19 -3.03 1.38
N ILE A 90 5.00 -4.27 0.91
CA ILE A 90 3.67 -4.85 0.68
C ILE A 90 2.85 -4.89 1.97
N ILE A 91 3.41 -5.43 3.05
CA ILE A 91 2.70 -5.59 4.33
C ILE A 91 2.31 -4.23 4.91
N VAL A 92 3.25 -3.27 4.93
CA VAL A 92 2.99 -1.92 5.43
C VAL A 92 1.90 -1.24 4.60
N SER A 93 1.97 -1.33 3.26
CA SER A 93 0.96 -0.77 2.37
C SER A 93 -0.43 -1.34 2.64
N ARG A 94 -0.53 -2.64 2.88
CA ARG A 94 -1.80 -3.30 3.22
C ARG A 94 -2.33 -2.90 4.60
N LEU A 95 -1.47 -2.77 5.58
CA LEU A 95 -1.85 -2.28 6.91
C LEU A 95 -2.39 -0.84 6.82
N VAL A 96 -1.72 0.01 6.06
CA VAL A 96 -2.20 1.37 5.77
C VAL A 96 -3.56 1.31 5.09
N LEU A 97 -3.71 0.49 4.04
CA LEU A 97 -4.96 0.36 3.29
C LEU A 97 -6.15 0.01 4.20
N VAL A 98 -6.05 -1.07 4.97
CA VAL A 98 -7.18 -1.54 5.80
C VAL A 98 -7.48 -0.61 6.97
N THR A 99 -6.45 -0.01 7.57
CA THR A 99 -6.64 0.92 8.68
C THR A 99 -7.23 2.24 8.21
N VAL A 100 -6.73 2.80 7.11
CA VAL A 100 -7.25 4.05 6.54
C VAL A 100 -8.68 3.84 5.99
N LEU A 101 -8.97 2.70 5.35
CA LEU A 101 -10.32 2.37 4.89
C LEU A 101 -11.31 2.32 6.05
N CYS A 102 -10.98 1.55 7.09
CA CYS A 102 -11.80 1.44 8.29
C CYS A 102 -12.11 2.82 8.88
N ASP A 103 -11.08 3.61 9.06
CA ASP A 103 -11.11 4.91 9.69
C ASP A 103 -11.88 5.95 8.84
N THR A 104 -11.69 5.94 7.51
CA THR A 104 -12.41 6.81 6.59
C THR A 104 -13.91 6.54 6.61
N VAL A 105 -14.31 5.26 6.55
CA VAL A 105 -15.73 4.89 6.62
C VAL A 105 -16.32 5.19 7.99
N GLU A 106 -15.58 4.95 9.08
CA GLU A 106 -16.00 5.31 10.44
C GLU A 106 -16.26 6.82 10.55
N GLN A 107 -15.40 7.65 9.99
CA GLN A 107 -15.56 9.12 9.96
C GLN A 107 -16.79 9.56 9.17
N LEU A 108 -16.98 9.01 7.98
CA LEU A 108 -18.07 9.40 7.08
C LEU A 108 -19.45 8.98 7.59
N THR A 109 -19.50 7.85 8.31
CA THR A 109 -20.78 7.25 8.77
C THR A 109 -21.07 7.48 10.25
N GLY A 110 -20.08 7.91 11.04
CA GLY A 110 -20.15 7.95 12.50
C GLY A 110 -20.22 6.55 13.15
N SER A 111 -19.98 5.47 12.39
CA SER A 111 -20.19 4.08 12.83
C SER A 111 -18.94 3.24 12.66
N SER A 112 -18.33 2.83 13.78
CA SER A 112 -17.21 1.92 13.79
C SER A 112 -17.56 0.51 13.26
N ARG A 113 -18.84 0.13 13.31
CA ARG A 113 -19.33 -1.12 12.72
C ARG A 113 -19.29 -1.03 11.19
N ALA A 114 -19.68 0.12 10.61
CA ALA A 114 -19.61 0.34 9.17
C ALA A 114 -18.17 0.26 8.67
N GLY A 115 -17.20 0.86 9.38
CA GLY A 115 -15.77 0.76 9.05
C GLY A 115 -15.29 -0.70 9.01
N GLY A 116 -15.61 -1.50 10.02
CA GLY A 116 -15.25 -2.92 10.04
C GLY A 116 -15.90 -3.73 8.90
N ILE A 117 -17.17 -3.47 8.59
CA ILE A 117 -17.87 -4.12 7.46
C ILE A 117 -17.24 -3.73 6.14
N ALA A 118 -16.88 -2.46 5.92
CA ALA A 118 -16.25 -2.00 4.69
C ALA A 118 -14.92 -2.74 4.45
N VAL A 119 -14.08 -2.90 5.48
CA VAL A 119 -12.86 -3.69 5.37
C VAL A 119 -13.16 -5.15 5.06
N ALA A 120 -14.13 -5.77 5.72
CA ALA A 120 -14.48 -7.17 5.47
C ALA A 120 -14.98 -7.38 4.03
N VAL A 121 -15.84 -6.48 3.52
CA VAL A 121 -16.33 -6.52 2.13
C VAL A 121 -15.19 -6.32 1.14
N TYR A 122 -14.30 -5.35 1.40
CA TYR A 122 -13.16 -5.12 0.52
C TYR A 122 -12.16 -6.29 0.55
N ALA A 123 -11.97 -6.92 1.72
CA ALA A 123 -11.04 -8.04 1.90
C ALA A 123 -11.39 -9.29 1.09
N ILE A 124 -12.65 -9.46 0.69
CA ILE A 124 -13.08 -10.58 -0.18
C ILE A 124 -13.04 -10.21 -1.67
N SER A 125 -12.75 -8.97 -2.03
CA SER A 125 -12.67 -8.57 -3.44
C SER A 125 -11.43 -9.17 -4.12
N PRO A 126 -11.52 -9.56 -5.41
CA PRO A 126 -10.36 -10.02 -6.17
C PRO A 126 -9.22 -9.00 -6.20
N GLN A 127 -9.55 -7.71 -6.26
CA GLN A 127 -8.58 -6.62 -6.21
C GLN A 127 -7.74 -6.68 -4.94
N PHE A 128 -8.38 -6.85 -3.79
CA PHE A 128 -7.68 -6.91 -2.51
C PHE A 128 -6.87 -8.20 -2.34
N VAL A 129 -7.49 -9.35 -2.65
CA VAL A 129 -6.86 -10.66 -2.42
C VAL A 129 -5.70 -10.87 -3.36
N PHE A 130 -5.85 -10.52 -4.64
CA PHE A 130 -4.87 -10.81 -5.68
C PHE A 130 -3.94 -9.61 -5.94
N PHE A 131 -4.46 -8.51 -6.50
CA PHE A 131 -3.60 -7.42 -6.97
C PHE A 131 -2.88 -6.68 -5.84
N ASN A 132 -3.56 -6.39 -4.73
CA ASN A 132 -2.90 -5.70 -3.62
C ASN A 132 -2.00 -6.61 -2.78
N SER A 133 -1.88 -7.91 -3.10
CA SER A 133 -0.93 -8.82 -2.47
C SER A 133 0.36 -8.98 -3.27
N GLN A 134 0.43 -8.40 -4.46
CA GLN A 134 1.57 -8.45 -5.35
C GLN A 134 2.55 -7.29 -5.10
N TYR A 135 3.78 -7.48 -5.50
CA TYR A 135 4.77 -6.41 -5.58
C TYR A 135 4.56 -5.63 -6.88
N ALA A 136 3.63 -4.68 -6.84
CA ALA A 136 3.20 -3.89 -7.99
C ALA A 136 2.81 -2.47 -7.56
N TYR A 137 2.79 -1.53 -8.50
CA TYR A 137 2.52 -0.10 -8.24
C TYR A 137 1.23 0.13 -7.43
N GLN A 138 0.14 -0.53 -7.80
CA GLN A 138 -1.15 -0.35 -7.14
C GLN A 138 -1.14 -0.75 -5.67
N THR A 139 -0.27 -1.66 -5.26
CA THR A 139 -0.16 -2.08 -3.86
C THR A 139 0.21 -0.92 -2.95
N MET A 140 1.03 -0.01 -3.43
CA MET A 140 1.45 1.19 -2.69
C MET A 140 0.57 2.41 -3.03
N ALA A 141 0.15 2.57 -4.29
CA ALA A 141 -0.59 3.75 -4.75
C ALA A 141 -2.01 3.82 -4.16
N ILE A 142 -2.75 2.70 -4.11
CA ILE A 142 -4.13 2.68 -3.60
C ILE A 142 -4.23 3.11 -2.12
N PRO A 143 -3.43 2.58 -1.18
CA PRO A 143 -3.48 3.06 0.19
C PRO A 143 -3.09 4.53 0.35
N LEU A 144 -2.14 5.03 -0.44
CA LEU A 144 -1.77 6.44 -0.46
C LEU A 144 -2.90 7.32 -0.98
N ALA A 145 -3.56 6.93 -2.08
CA ALA A 145 -4.71 7.64 -2.63
C ALA A 145 -5.87 7.69 -1.61
N LEU A 146 -6.14 6.58 -0.93
CA LEU A 146 -7.15 6.54 0.11
C LEU A 146 -6.76 7.41 1.31
N ALA A 147 -5.47 7.49 1.66
CA ALA A 147 -4.97 8.39 2.69
C ALA A 147 -5.20 9.86 2.33
N VAL A 148 -5.05 10.25 1.05
CA VAL A 148 -5.41 11.60 0.56
C VAL A 148 -6.86 11.89 0.86
N VAL A 149 -7.78 10.99 0.47
CA VAL A 149 -9.22 11.15 0.70
C VAL A 149 -9.53 11.30 2.20
N SER A 150 -8.94 10.44 3.03
CA SER A 150 -9.12 10.47 4.48
C SER A 150 -8.64 11.79 5.10
N LEU A 151 -7.43 12.23 4.73
CA LEU A 151 -6.83 13.44 5.26
C LEU A 151 -7.60 14.71 4.84
N VAL A 152 -8.07 14.76 3.59
CA VAL A 152 -8.92 15.87 3.10
C VAL A 152 -10.27 15.88 3.82
N ALA A 153 -10.89 14.71 4.02
CA ALA A 153 -12.14 14.62 4.77
C ALA A 153 -11.98 15.12 6.21
N ARG A 154 -10.88 14.75 6.88
CA ARG A 154 -10.56 15.25 8.24
C ARG A 154 -10.28 16.74 8.27
N ALA A 155 -9.57 17.26 7.27
CA ALA A 155 -9.22 18.68 7.20
C ALA A 155 -10.47 19.57 7.16
N ARG A 156 -11.57 19.10 6.52
CA ARG A 156 -12.85 19.83 6.47
C ARG A 156 -13.55 19.97 7.82
N LEU A 157 -13.21 19.12 8.78
CA LEU A 157 -13.82 19.07 10.12
C LEU A 157 -12.87 19.56 11.22
N SER A 158 -11.67 20.01 10.84
CA SER A 158 -10.60 20.37 11.78
C SER A 158 -10.49 21.88 11.93
N ASP A 159 -10.31 22.33 13.16
CA ASP A 159 -9.99 23.75 13.45
C ASP A 159 -8.58 24.15 12.94
N ASN A 160 -7.70 23.16 12.72
CA ASN A 160 -6.38 23.36 12.12
C ASN A 160 -6.17 22.41 10.93
N PRO A 161 -6.61 22.78 9.72
CA PRO A 161 -6.54 21.90 8.55
C PRO A 161 -5.15 21.79 7.92
N LEU A 162 -4.23 22.75 8.17
CA LEU A 162 -2.95 22.84 7.46
C LEU A 162 -2.08 21.58 7.55
N PRO A 163 -1.85 20.97 8.73
CA PRO A 163 -1.05 19.74 8.81
C PRO A 163 -1.68 18.57 8.02
N LEU A 164 -3.02 18.47 8.03
CA LEU A 164 -3.75 17.42 7.32
C LEU A 164 -3.66 17.61 5.80
N LEU A 165 -3.81 18.83 5.32
CA LEU A 165 -3.66 19.17 3.91
C LEU A 165 -2.19 18.99 3.46
N GLY A 166 -1.22 19.35 4.29
CA GLY A 166 0.19 19.07 4.04
C GLY A 166 0.46 17.58 3.88
N GLY A 167 -0.07 16.76 4.78
CA GLY A 167 0.00 15.30 4.68
C GLY A 167 -0.69 14.75 3.41
N ALA A 168 -1.86 15.26 3.07
CA ALA A 168 -2.57 14.90 1.84
C ALA A 168 -1.74 15.24 0.59
N THR A 169 -1.11 16.41 0.56
CA THR A 169 -0.23 16.82 -0.55
C THR A 169 0.97 15.88 -0.70
N VAL A 170 1.61 15.50 0.41
CA VAL A 170 2.73 14.54 0.39
C VAL A 170 2.26 13.17 -0.14
N CYS A 171 1.12 12.66 0.35
CA CYS A 171 0.55 11.41 -0.15
C CYS A 171 0.19 11.51 -1.65
N LEU A 172 -0.39 12.61 -2.09
CA LEU A 172 -0.73 12.82 -3.50
C LEU A 172 0.51 12.82 -4.40
N PHE A 173 1.57 13.49 -3.96
CA PHE A 173 2.86 13.46 -4.67
C PHE A 173 3.43 12.03 -4.72
N ALA A 174 3.39 11.31 -3.59
CA ALA A 174 3.83 9.92 -3.54
C ALA A 174 3.02 9.01 -4.48
N VAL A 175 1.70 9.21 -4.60
CA VAL A 175 0.87 8.52 -5.59
C VAL A 175 1.34 8.82 -7.01
N ALA A 176 1.55 10.09 -7.34
CA ALA A 176 1.93 10.53 -8.69
C ALA A 176 3.28 9.95 -9.16
N VAL A 177 4.23 9.73 -8.24
CA VAL A 177 5.53 9.10 -8.57
C VAL A 177 5.51 7.58 -8.49
N THR A 178 4.40 7.00 -8.02
CA THR A 178 4.26 5.53 -7.87
C THR A 178 3.44 4.90 -8.98
N HIS A 179 2.40 5.58 -9.49
CA HIS A 179 1.46 4.95 -10.43
C HIS A 179 0.93 5.93 -11.48
N HIS A 180 0.82 5.45 -12.73
CA HIS A 180 0.45 6.27 -13.88
C HIS A 180 -1.08 6.32 -14.17
N VAL A 181 -1.88 5.52 -13.48
CA VAL A 181 -3.33 5.35 -13.74
C VAL A 181 -4.19 5.77 -12.53
N THR A 182 -3.61 6.32 -11.50
CA THR A 182 -4.36 6.78 -10.30
C THR A 182 -4.82 8.21 -10.39
#